data_d6beb0173a9f8a53aec0b35fb3968a01
#
_entry.id   d6beb0173a9f8a53aec0b35fb3968a01
#
_cell.length_a   1.000
_cell.length_b   1.000
_cell.length_c   1.000
_cell.angle_alpha   90.00
_cell.angle_beta   90.00
_cell.angle_gamma   90.00
#
_symmetry.space_group_name_H-M   'P 1'
#
loop_
_entity.id
_entity.type
_entity.pdbx_description
1 polymer ?
#
loop_
_entity_poly.entity_id
_entity_poly.type
_entity_poly.pdbx_seq_one_letter_code
_entity_poly.pdbx_strand_id
1 'polypeptide(L)'
;MRVREWSNRLSTAHSRASVKPVYRSESNGSEQRHETTAPGILKNEIAMEWINIIIQGVLIGGLYAMFAAGLALIFGVMRLVNIAHGDLIVLAAYIALMTSDTLGLNPLLAIIVVVPIMAAIGYGLQRALLNRTLGDDVLPPLLVTFGLSVIIQNALLEFFTADSRRLRAGAIEVASFPLMEGVWIGVLPLLQFVVAVVVIGALQVLFYRTAFGRAFRATSDDQSVAQLMGLDNRHVFALAMALSLAIVAVAGVFIAVRTNFDPAIGPARLIFGFEAVIIGGLGSMWGTLAGGIILGVSQAIGAQINPGWQLLAGHLAFLLVLALRPEGLFPKVKG
;
A
#
# COMPACT_ATOMS: atom_id res chain seq x y z
N MET A 1 -33.69 31.78 -30.79
CA MET A 1 -34.64 32.79 -30.33
C MET A 1 -35.25 32.38 -28.99
N ARG A 2 -34.43 31.95 -27.96
CA ARG A 2 -34.89 31.55 -26.61
C ARG A 2 -33.85 31.83 -25.51
N VAL A 3 -32.88 32.71 -25.71
CA VAL A 3 -31.82 33.04 -24.73
C VAL A 3 -31.95 34.48 -24.17
N ARG A 4 -32.92 35.27 -24.63
CA ARG A 4 -33.12 36.69 -24.22
C ARG A 4 -34.18 36.90 -23.13
N GLU A 5 -34.91 35.87 -22.71
CA GLU A 5 -35.96 36.05 -21.67
C GLU A 5 -35.51 35.74 -20.24
N TRP A 6 -34.31 35.21 -20.03
CA TRP A 6 -33.78 34.88 -18.67
C TRP A 6 -33.05 36.03 -18.00
N SER A 7 -32.60 37.03 -18.78
CA SER A 7 -31.86 38.19 -18.25
C SER A 7 -32.75 39.26 -17.58
N ASN A 8 -34.04 39.28 -17.86
CA ASN A 8 -34.97 40.32 -17.37
C ASN A 8 -35.73 39.96 -16.08
N ARG A 9 -35.58 38.78 -15.54
CA ARG A 9 -36.23 38.39 -14.24
C ARG A 9 -35.39 38.57 -13.00
N LEU A 10 -34.11 38.89 -13.11
CA LEU A 10 -33.21 39.13 -11.99
C LEU A 10 -32.99 40.61 -11.65
N SER A 11 -33.58 41.52 -12.40
CA SER A 11 -33.40 42.97 -12.22
C SER A 11 -34.50 43.66 -11.38
N THR A 12 -35.57 42.95 -10.97
CA THR A 12 -36.70 43.57 -10.24
C THR A 12 -36.90 43.14 -8.80
N ALA A 13 -35.94 42.42 -8.21
CA ALA A 13 -36.05 41.94 -6.79
C ALA A 13 -35.13 42.69 -5.81
N HIS A 14 -34.46 43.77 -6.19
CA HIS A 14 -33.61 44.57 -5.31
C HIS A 14 -34.11 45.99 -5.16
N SER A 15 -35.30 46.18 -4.61
CA SER A 15 -35.72 47.51 -4.08
C SER A 15 -36.72 47.28 -2.94
N ARG A 16 -36.32 47.76 -1.76
CA ARG A 16 -37.10 47.96 -0.52
C ARG A 16 -36.92 46.87 0.57
N ALA A 17 -35.86 47.01 1.32
CA ALA A 17 -35.92 46.89 2.78
C ALA A 17 -34.80 47.79 3.40
N SER A 18 -35.17 49.03 3.63
CA SER A 18 -34.39 49.99 4.46
C SER A 18 -34.47 49.56 5.92
N VAL A 19 -33.43 48.90 6.44
CA VAL A 19 -33.26 48.66 7.87
C VAL A 19 -32.24 49.66 8.38
N LYS A 20 -32.70 50.62 9.23
CA LYS A 20 -31.85 51.57 9.91
C LYS A 20 -30.89 50.87 10.86
N PRO A 21 -29.60 51.20 10.89
CA PRO A 21 -28.70 50.67 11.92
C PRO A 21 -28.95 51.42 13.26
N VAL A 22 -29.35 50.67 14.28
CA VAL A 22 -29.31 51.11 15.66
C VAL A 22 -27.85 50.96 16.11
N TYR A 23 -27.13 52.08 16.07
CA TYR A 23 -25.82 52.18 16.73
C TYR A 23 -26.05 52.37 18.21
N ARG A 24 -25.84 51.29 18.99
CA ARG A 24 -25.68 51.38 20.44
C ARG A 24 -24.20 51.18 20.73
N SER A 25 -23.53 52.29 21.00
CA SER A 25 -22.17 52.33 21.52
C SER A 25 -22.20 51.83 22.97
N GLU A 26 -21.85 50.58 23.20
CA GLU A 26 -21.32 50.14 24.49
C GLU A 26 -19.82 49.87 24.30
N SER A 27 -19.05 50.86 24.73
CA SER A 27 -17.62 50.72 24.99
C SER A 27 -17.45 49.82 26.20
N ASN A 28 -17.32 48.50 25.95
CA ASN A 28 -16.77 47.59 26.92
C ASN A 28 -15.43 47.11 26.37
N GLY A 29 -14.36 47.60 26.99
CA GLY A 29 -13.00 47.18 26.77
C GLY A 29 -12.85 45.69 27.08
N SER A 30 -13.12 44.84 26.08
CA SER A 30 -12.55 43.50 26.05
C SER A 30 -11.13 43.67 25.51
N GLU A 31 -10.17 43.83 26.44
CA GLU A 31 -8.79 43.48 26.19
C GLU A 31 -8.77 42.16 25.42
N GLN A 32 -8.49 42.22 24.12
CA GLN A 32 -7.97 41.09 23.40
C GLN A 32 -6.67 40.73 24.12
N ARG A 33 -6.78 39.81 25.08
CA ARG A 33 -5.62 39.05 25.52
C ARG A 33 -5.08 38.38 24.29
N HIS A 34 -4.12 38.98 23.64
CA HIS A 34 -3.12 38.23 22.89
C HIS A 34 -2.52 37.27 23.95
N GLU A 35 -3.06 36.05 24.03
CA GLU A 35 -2.36 34.96 24.65
C GLU A 35 -1.04 34.83 23.89
N THR A 36 -0.02 35.46 24.39
CA THR A 36 1.37 35.21 24.08
C THR A 36 1.61 33.76 24.57
N THR A 37 1.29 32.78 23.71
CA THR A 37 1.60 31.38 23.95
C THR A 37 3.08 31.33 24.30
N ALA A 38 3.41 30.93 25.52
CA ALA A 38 4.79 30.92 25.99
C ALA A 38 5.65 30.10 24.99
N PRO A 39 6.86 30.58 24.62
CA PRO A 39 7.68 29.93 23.58
C PRO A 39 7.98 28.46 23.86
N GLY A 40 7.83 28.01 25.09
CA GLY A 40 7.92 26.59 25.46
C GLY A 40 6.71 25.76 25.05
N ILE A 41 5.50 26.32 25.06
CA ILE A 41 4.27 25.62 24.65
C ILE A 41 4.29 25.39 23.12
N LEU A 42 4.62 26.42 22.35
CA LEU A 42 4.77 26.34 20.89
C LEU A 42 5.80 25.30 20.46
N LYS A 43 6.95 25.20 21.15
CA LYS A 43 7.96 24.17 20.86
C LYS A 43 7.45 22.76 21.13
N ASN A 44 6.69 22.57 22.18
CA ASN A 44 6.11 21.29 22.52
C ASN A 44 5.03 20.87 21.51
N GLU A 45 4.16 21.78 21.09
CA GLU A 45 3.14 21.51 20.06
C GLU A 45 3.77 21.09 18.73
N ILE A 46 4.80 21.82 18.26
CA ILE A 46 5.53 21.47 17.03
C ILE A 46 6.20 20.10 17.17
N ALA A 47 6.83 19.82 18.31
CA ALA A 47 7.47 18.53 18.52
C ALA A 47 6.46 17.35 18.49
N MET A 48 5.28 17.54 19.11
CA MET A 48 4.21 16.55 19.13
C MET A 48 3.63 16.32 17.72
N GLU A 49 3.49 17.37 16.92
CA GLU A 49 3.06 17.28 15.53
C GLU A 49 4.03 16.41 14.70
N TRP A 50 5.33 16.65 14.79
CA TRP A 50 6.35 15.84 14.09
C TRP A 50 6.37 14.38 14.54
N ILE A 51 6.19 14.13 15.84
CA ILE A 51 6.08 12.77 16.38
C ILE A 51 4.86 12.06 15.76
N ASN A 52 3.71 12.75 15.72
CA ASN A 52 2.51 12.19 15.11
C ASN A 52 2.73 11.86 13.63
N ILE A 53 3.36 12.76 12.86
CA ILE A 53 3.68 12.56 11.44
C ILE A 53 4.57 11.31 11.24
N ILE A 54 5.62 11.18 12.05
CA ILE A 54 6.52 10.01 11.97
C ILE A 54 5.75 8.72 12.29
N ILE A 55 4.94 8.70 13.34
CA ILE A 55 4.11 7.54 13.69
C ILE A 55 3.17 7.18 12.54
N GLN A 56 2.44 8.15 11.98
CA GLN A 56 1.56 7.91 10.84
C GLN A 56 2.34 7.39 9.62
N GLY A 57 3.53 7.92 9.38
CA GLY A 57 4.44 7.43 8.34
C GLY A 57 4.86 5.97 8.55
N VAL A 58 5.21 5.59 9.76
CA VAL A 58 5.53 4.20 10.12
C VAL A 58 4.33 3.27 9.88
N LEU A 59 3.14 3.69 10.29
CA LEU A 59 1.92 2.91 10.11
C LEU A 59 1.55 2.72 8.62
N ILE A 60 1.73 3.77 7.80
CA ILE A 60 1.58 3.67 6.33
C ILE A 60 2.64 2.73 5.75
N GLY A 61 3.85 2.80 6.26
CA GLY A 61 4.97 1.95 5.85
C GLY A 61 4.66 0.45 5.97
N GLY A 62 3.81 0.04 6.89
CA GLY A 62 3.32 -1.34 7.00
C GLY A 62 2.57 -1.81 5.73
N LEU A 63 1.76 -0.95 5.10
CA LEU A 63 1.09 -1.29 3.84
C LEU A 63 2.09 -1.47 2.70
N TYR A 64 3.05 -0.56 2.58
CA TYR A 64 4.10 -0.67 1.56
C TYR A 64 4.96 -1.91 1.78
N ALA A 65 5.24 -2.25 3.03
CA ALA A 65 5.94 -3.47 3.38
C ALA A 65 5.17 -4.74 2.96
N MET A 66 3.84 -4.75 3.05
CA MET A 66 3.02 -5.88 2.56
C MET A 66 3.05 -5.99 1.03
N PHE A 67 2.98 -4.87 0.28
CA PHE A 67 3.15 -4.90 -1.18
C PHE A 67 4.52 -5.47 -1.56
N ALA A 68 5.53 -5.01 -0.84
CA ALA A 68 6.91 -5.39 -1.04
C ALA A 68 7.21 -6.84 -0.63
N ALA A 69 6.56 -7.38 0.40
CA ALA A 69 6.85 -8.72 0.91
C ALA A 69 6.55 -9.82 -0.12
N GLY A 70 5.46 -9.68 -0.88
CA GLY A 70 5.15 -10.58 -1.99
C GLY A 70 6.21 -10.52 -3.11
N LEU A 71 6.65 -9.32 -3.48
CA LEU A 71 7.72 -9.12 -4.47
C LEU A 71 9.06 -9.66 -3.98
N ALA A 72 9.43 -9.36 -2.74
CA ALA A 72 10.67 -9.84 -2.12
C ALA A 72 10.74 -11.37 -2.11
N LEU A 73 9.61 -12.04 -1.87
CA LEU A 73 9.49 -13.48 -1.91
C LEU A 73 9.75 -14.03 -3.32
N ILE A 74 9.05 -13.51 -4.33
CA ILE A 74 9.19 -13.94 -5.73
C ILE A 74 10.64 -13.73 -6.19
N PHE A 75 11.17 -12.53 -5.98
CA PHE A 75 12.53 -12.21 -6.37
C PHE A 75 13.57 -13.06 -5.61
N GLY A 76 13.35 -13.28 -4.31
CA GLY A 76 14.26 -14.06 -3.47
C GLY A 76 14.32 -15.54 -3.82
N VAL A 77 13.27 -16.11 -4.45
CA VAL A 77 13.21 -17.54 -4.83
C VAL A 77 13.49 -17.77 -6.31
N MET A 78 12.93 -16.92 -7.19
CA MET A 78 12.94 -17.13 -8.65
C MET A 78 13.80 -16.12 -9.40
N ARG A 79 14.28 -15.04 -8.74
CA ARG A 79 14.94 -13.88 -9.35
C ARG A 79 14.10 -13.26 -10.49
N LEU A 80 12.78 -13.37 -10.38
CA LEU A 80 11.82 -12.90 -11.35
C LEU A 80 11.19 -11.59 -10.89
N VAL A 81 11.06 -10.63 -11.80
CA VAL A 81 10.30 -9.41 -11.61
C VAL A 81 8.92 -9.60 -12.20
N ASN A 82 7.87 -9.56 -11.39
CA ASN A 82 6.48 -9.68 -11.82
C ASN A 82 5.85 -8.29 -11.97
N ILE A 83 5.70 -7.82 -13.20
CA ILE A 83 5.08 -6.50 -13.48
C ILE A 83 3.59 -6.50 -13.12
N ALA A 84 2.89 -7.63 -13.26
CA ALA A 84 1.48 -7.75 -12.91
C ALA A 84 1.21 -7.72 -11.38
N HIS A 85 2.25 -7.67 -10.54
CA HIS A 85 2.09 -7.77 -9.09
C HIS A 85 1.16 -6.70 -8.51
N GLY A 86 1.25 -5.45 -9.00
CA GLY A 86 0.36 -4.37 -8.59
C GLY A 86 -1.10 -4.62 -8.98
N ASP A 87 -1.34 -5.13 -10.17
CA ASP A 87 -2.68 -5.46 -10.66
C ASP A 87 -3.27 -6.68 -9.93
N LEU A 88 -2.42 -7.60 -9.49
CA LEU A 88 -2.83 -8.71 -8.63
C LEU A 88 -3.23 -8.24 -7.23
N ILE A 89 -2.64 -7.14 -6.70
CA ILE A 89 -3.13 -6.48 -5.47
C ILE A 89 -4.54 -5.92 -5.70
N VAL A 90 -4.75 -5.27 -6.84
CA VAL A 90 -6.07 -4.71 -7.21
C VAL A 90 -7.09 -5.83 -7.45
N LEU A 91 -6.71 -6.89 -8.13
CA LEU A 91 -7.57 -8.08 -8.30
C LEU A 91 -8.01 -8.64 -6.94
N ALA A 92 -7.10 -8.75 -5.97
CA ALA A 92 -7.43 -9.19 -4.62
C ALA A 92 -8.43 -8.23 -3.93
N ALA A 93 -8.30 -6.92 -4.14
CA ALA A 93 -9.25 -5.92 -3.64
C ALA A 93 -10.64 -6.10 -4.26
N TYR A 94 -10.74 -6.39 -5.56
CA TYR A 94 -12.02 -6.67 -6.23
C TYR A 94 -12.64 -8.00 -5.79
N ILE A 95 -11.84 -9.05 -5.59
CA ILE A 95 -12.34 -10.31 -5.02
C ILE A 95 -12.87 -10.08 -3.60
N ALA A 96 -12.19 -9.23 -2.79
CA ALA A 96 -12.67 -8.86 -1.47
C ALA A 96 -14.00 -8.09 -1.54
N LEU A 97 -14.14 -7.16 -2.50
CA LEU A 97 -15.38 -6.44 -2.75
C LEU A 97 -16.52 -7.41 -3.08
N MET A 98 -16.32 -8.29 -4.06
CA MET A 98 -17.32 -9.31 -4.41
C MET A 98 -17.68 -10.21 -3.24
N THR A 99 -16.69 -10.66 -2.47
CA THR A 99 -16.91 -11.53 -1.30
C THR A 99 -17.73 -10.80 -0.23
N SER A 100 -17.43 -9.53 0.03
CA SER A 100 -18.18 -8.73 1.01
C SER A 100 -19.61 -8.47 0.55
N ASP A 101 -19.80 -8.14 -0.72
CA ASP A 101 -21.12 -7.82 -1.28
C ASP A 101 -22.03 -9.07 -1.38
N THR A 102 -21.44 -10.23 -1.78
CA THR A 102 -22.22 -11.46 -1.99
C THR A 102 -22.53 -12.21 -0.70
N LEU A 103 -21.57 -12.26 0.24
CA LEU A 103 -21.70 -13.01 1.50
C LEU A 103 -22.13 -12.12 2.68
N GLY A 104 -22.21 -10.80 2.50
CA GLY A 104 -22.51 -9.86 3.58
C GLY A 104 -21.45 -9.84 4.69
N LEU A 105 -20.22 -10.27 4.38
CA LEU A 105 -19.13 -10.37 5.35
C LEU A 105 -18.49 -9.01 5.60
N ASN A 106 -18.03 -8.80 6.84
CA ASN A 106 -17.12 -7.70 7.11
C ASN A 106 -15.88 -7.81 6.20
N PRO A 107 -15.45 -6.73 5.53
CA PRO A 107 -14.31 -6.76 4.61
C PRO A 107 -13.04 -7.39 5.16
N LEU A 108 -12.74 -7.20 6.45
CA LEU A 108 -11.58 -7.82 7.07
C LEU A 108 -11.71 -9.35 7.20
N LEU A 109 -12.95 -9.87 7.32
CA LEU A 109 -13.19 -11.31 7.31
C LEU A 109 -13.12 -11.91 5.91
N ALA A 110 -13.31 -11.10 4.87
CA ALA A 110 -13.13 -11.53 3.48
C ALA A 110 -11.71 -12.08 3.22
N ILE A 111 -10.70 -11.70 4.02
CA ILE A 111 -9.34 -12.25 3.97
C ILE A 111 -9.35 -13.79 3.97
N ILE A 112 -10.23 -14.42 4.75
CA ILE A 112 -10.33 -15.90 4.87
C ILE A 112 -10.67 -16.54 3.52
N VAL A 113 -11.43 -15.85 2.68
CA VAL A 113 -11.85 -16.33 1.35
C VAL A 113 -10.86 -15.88 0.27
N VAL A 114 -10.41 -14.63 0.33
CA VAL A 114 -9.55 -14.03 -0.69
C VAL A 114 -8.16 -14.68 -0.70
N VAL A 115 -7.60 -14.97 0.48
CA VAL A 115 -6.26 -15.58 0.59
C VAL A 115 -6.16 -16.92 -0.14
N PRO A 116 -7.01 -17.93 0.09
CA PRO A 116 -6.93 -19.20 -0.64
C PRO A 116 -7.22 -19.06 -2.13
N ILE A 117 -8.13 -18.17 -2.54
CA ILE A 117 -8.41 -17.91 -3.96
C ILE A 117 -7.16 -17.33 -4.63
N MET A 118 -6.55 -16.30 -4.06
CA MET A 118 -5.34 -15.69 -4.62
C MET A 118 -4.16 -16.64 -4.59
N ALA A 119 -4.02 -17.47 -3.57
CA ALA A 119 -3.00 -18.52 -3.53
C ALA A 119 -3.18 -19.54 -4.67
N ALA A 120 -4.41 -19.97 -4.92
CA ALA A 120 -4.72 -20.87 -6.03
C ALA A 120 -4.45 -20.22 -7.40
N ILE A 121 -4.82 -18.94 -7.57
CA ILE A 121 -4.49 -18.14 -8.76
C ILE A 121 -2.98 -18.08 -8.94
N GLY A 122 -2.22 -17.79 -7.89
CA GLY A 122 -0.75 -17.70 -7.94
C GLY A 122 -0.11 -19.02 -8.35
N TYR A 123 -0.54 -20.12 -7.74
CA TYR A 123 -0.07 -21.45 -8.12
C TYR A 123 -0.36 -21.75 -9.60
N GLY A 124 -1.59 -21.48 -10.04
CA GLY A 124 -2.03 -21.70 -11.43
C GLY A 124 -1.26 -20.83 -12.43
N LEU A 125 -1.11 -19.53 -12.16
CA LEU A 125 -0.33 -18.61 -13.01
C LEU A 125 1.11 -19.09 -13.19
N GLN A 126 1.75 -19.50 -12.09
CA GLN A 126 3.12 -20.00 -12.17
C GLN A 126 3.21 -21.28 -13.00
N ARG A 127 2.33 -22.26 -12.75
CA ARG A 127 2.36 -23.55 -13.46
C ARG A 127 1.99 -23.43 -14.94
N ALA A 128 0.98 -22.65 -15.27
CA ALA A 128 0.44 -22.54 -16.61
C ALA A 128 1.25 -21.60 -17.53
N LEU A 129 1.72 -20.49 -16.98
CA LEU A 129 2.34 -19.40 -17.74
C LEU A 129 3.83 -19.27 -17.44
N LEU A 130 4.20 -18.90 -16.21
CA LEU A 130 5.55 -18.43 -15.89
C LEU A 130 6.59 -19.55 -15.91
N ASN A 131 6.25 -20.78 -15.55
CA ASN A 131 7.19 -21.91 -15.65
C ASN A 131 7.66 -22.22 -17.08
N ARG A 132 6.96 -21.71 -18.09
CA ARG A 132 7.33 -21.87 -19.51
C ARG A 132 8.28 -20.78 -19.98
N THR A 133 8.39 -19.71 -19.24
CA THR A 133 9.19 -18.52 -19.59
C THR A 133 10.45 -18.37 -18.73
N LEU A 134 10.56 -19.17 -17.67
CA LEU A 134 11.75 -19.18 -16.82
C LEU A 134 12.92 -19.84 -17.55
N GLY A 135 14.04 -19.15 -17.63
CA GLY A 135 15.29 -19.56 -18.25
C GLY A 135 16.39 -18.57 -17.87
N ASP A 136 17.48 -18.58 -18.62
CA ASP A 136 18.63 -17.68 -18.40
C ASP A 136 18.32 -16.23 -18.82
N ASP A 137 17.31 -16.02 -19.68
CA ASP A 137 16.87 -14.71 -20.14
C ASP A 137 15.75 -14.14 -19.25
N VAL A 138 15.90 -12.88 -18.85
CA VAL A 138 14.95 -12.16 -18.00
C VAL A 138 13.77 -11.57 -18.79
N LEU A 139 13.92 -11.38 -20.13
CA LEU A 139 12.92 -10.73 -20.95
C LEU A 139 11.61 -11.50 -21.11
N PRO A 140 11.61 -12.82 -21.36
CA PRO A 140 10.35 -13.57 -21.56
C PRO A 140 9.39 -13.49 -20.35
N PRO A 141 9.84 -13.69 -19.09
CA PRO A 141 8.96 -13.49 -17.93
C PRO A 141 8.43 -12.07 -17.79
N LEU A 142 9.27 -11.05 -18.08
CA LEU A 142 8.85 -9.64 -18.03
C LEU A 142 7.73 -9.36 -19.03
N LEU A 143 7.86 -9.81 -20.29
CA LEU A 143 6.85 -9.62 -21.33
C LEU A 143 5.54 -10.32 -20.98
N VAL A 144 5.61 -11.55 -20.46
CA VAL A 144 4.41 -12.30 -20.05
C VAL A 144 3.71 -11.63 -18.88
N THR A 145 4.45 -11.16 -17.86
CA THR A 145 3.85 -10.46 -16.72
C THR A 145 3.31 -9.08 -17.10
N PHE A 146 3.94 -8.37 -18.04
CA PHE A 146 3.39 -7.16 -18.62
C PHE A 146 2.07 -7.42 -19.37
N GLY A 147 2.03 -8.45 -20.24
CA GLY A 147 0.80 -8.84 -20.91
C GLY A 147 -0.30 -9.25 -19.92
N LEU A 148 0.06 -9.96 -18.84
CA LEU A 148 -0.86 -10.32 -17.77
C LEU A 148 -1.42 -9.07 -17.04
N SER A 149 -0.57 -8.08 -16.77
CA SER A 149 -0.97 -6.79 -16.20
C SER A 149 -2.07 -6.14 -17.06
N VAL A 150 -1.83 -6.03 -18.37
CA VAL A 150 -2.81 -5.44 -19.32
C VAL A 150 -4.12 -6.25 -19.34
N ILE A 151 -4.03 -7.58 -19.33
CA ILE A 151 -5.22 -8.45 -19.30
C ILE A 151 -6.02 -8.24 -18.02
N ILE A 152 -5.37 -8.21 -16.85
CA ILE A 152 -6.06 -8.02 -15.57
C ILE A 152 -6.74 -6.66 -15.53
N GLN A 153 -6.05 -5.57 -15.91
CA GLN A 153 -6.63 -4.23 -15.93
C GLN A 153 -7.86 -4.15 -16.83
N ASN A 154 -7.76 -4.65 -18.07
CA ASN A 154 -8.89 -4.60 -19.02
C ASN A 154 -10.04 -5.51 -18.57
N ALA A 155 -9.75 -6.69 -18.02
CA ALA A 155 -10.79 -7.54 -17.45
C ALA A 155 -11.52 -6.85 -16.28
N LEU A 156 -10.77 -6.23 -15.37
CA LEU A 156 -11.38 -5.49 -14.26
C LEU A 156 -12.20 -4.28 -14.75
N LEU A 157 -11.73 -3.57 -15.77
CA LEU A 157 -12.49 -2.46 -16.38
C LEU A 157 -13.79 -2.95 -17.03
N GLU A 158 -13.77 -4.10 -17.71
CA GLU A 158 -14.95 -4.67 -18.35
C GLU A 158 -16.00 -5.13 -17.32
N PHE A 159 -15.56 -5.78 -16.23
CA PHE A 159 -16.50 -6.33 -15.24
C PHE A 159 -16.96 -5.31 -14.19
N PHE A 160 -16.13 -4.32 -13.84
CA PHE A 160 -16.37 -3.43 -12.70
C PHE A 160 -16.44 -1.94 -13.06
N THR A 161 -16.27 -1.60 -14.34
CA THR A 161 -16.17 -0.21 -14.82
C THR A 161 -14.94 0.54 -14.28
N ALA A 162 -14.74 1.79 -14.72
CA ALA A 162 -13.63 2.64 -14.25
C ALA A 162 -13.95 3.36 -12.92
N ASP A 163 -15.10 3.07 -12.31
CA ASP A 163 -15.54 3.75 -11.09
C ASP A 163 -14.65 3.40 -9.90
N SER A 164 -14.29 4.42 -9.14
CA SER A 164 -13.55 4.24 -7.92
C SER A 164 -14.40 3.58 -6.84
N ARG A 165 -13.91 2.51 -6.24
CA ARG A 165 -14.57 1.71 -5.23
C ARG A 165 -13.85 1.81 -3.90
N ARG A 166 -14.58 1.54 -2.81
CA ARG A 166 -14.03 1.43 -1.46
C ARG A 166 -14.89 0.48 -0.63
N LEU A 167 -14.26 -0.36 0.18
CA LEU A 167 -14.94 -1.19 1.16
C LEU A 167 -15.08 -0.43 2.49
N ARG A 168 -16.20 -0.62 3.16
CA ARG A 168 -16.45 -0.03 4.47
C ARG A 168 -16.39 -1.12 5.55
N ALA A 169 -15.39 -1.04 6.41
CA ALA A 169 -15.23 -1.96 7.54
C ALA A 169 -15.91 -1.45 8.84
N GLY A 170 -16.70 -0.35 8.74
CA GLY A 170 -17.46 0.17 9.86
C GLY A 170 -16.66 0.97 10.87
N ALA A 171 -16.94 0.81 12.16
CA ALA A 171 -16.36 1.63 13.22
C ALA A 171 -14.83 1.57 13.30
N ILE A 172 -14.19 0.49 12.85
CA ILE A 172 -12.73 0.32 12.92
C ILE A 172 -11.96 1.31 12.04
N GLU A 173 -12.60 1.86 10.99
CA GLU A 173 -11.96 2.83 10.09
C GLU A 173 -11.76 4.19 10.74
N VAL A 174 -12.71 4.59 11.59
CA VAL A 174 -12.74 5.90 12.25
C VAL A 174 -12.27 5.85 13.70
N ALA A 175 -12.19 4.64 14.28
CA ALA A 175 -11.74 4.46 15.64
C ALA A 175 -10.26 4.88 15.77
N SER A 176 -9.99 5.68 16.79
CA SER A 176 -8.65 6.10 17.18
C SER A 176 -8.55 6.19 18.69
N PHE A 177 -7.36 6.07 19.22
CA PHE A 177 -7.09 6.24 20.63
C PHE A 177 -5.88 7.17 20.85
N PRO A 178 -5.87 7.96 21.91
CA PRO A 178 -4.73 8.79 22.23
C PRO A 178 -3.58 7.94 22.78
N LEU A 179 -2.40 8.11 22.22
CA LEU A 179 -1.17 7.50 22.76
C LEU A 179 -0.56 8.41 23.82
N MET A 180 -0.57 9.69 23.56
CA MET A 180 -0.16 10.78 24.47
C MET A 180 -0.86 12.07 24.06
N GLU A 181 -0.74 13.14 24.85
CA GLU A 181 -1.31 14.44 24.50
C GLU A 181 -0.84 14.87 23.08
N GLY A 182 -1.78 15.13 22.19
CA GLY A 182 -1.51 15.56 20.80
C GLY A 182 -1.17 14.45 19.80
N VAL A 183 -1.06 13.17 20.22
CA VAL A 183 -0.74 12.04 19.31
C VAL A 183 -1.87 11.02 19.32
N TRP A 184 -2.49 10.82 18.17
CA TRP A 184 -3.59 9.88 17.98
C TRP A 184 -3.22 8.76 17.04
N ILE A 185 -3.56 7.52 17.41
CA ILE A 185 -3.35 6.34 16.58
C ILE A 185 -4.68 5.79 16.09
N GLY A 186 -4.86 5.73 14.78
CA GLY A 186 -6.00 5.06 14.17
C GLY A 186 -5.91 3.53 14.33
N VAL A 187 -7.02 2.91 14.69
CA VAL A 187 -7.08 1.44 14.90
C VAL A 187 -6.79 0.68 13.60
N LEU A 188 -7.36 1.10 12.48
CA LEU A 188 -7.13 0.45 11.19
C LEU A 188 -5.67 0.54 10.71
N PRO A 189 -5.00 1.71 10.73
CA PRO A 189 -3.56 1.80 10.40
C PRO A 189 -2.68 0.95 11.31
N LEU A 190 -2.98 0.92 12.62
CA LEU A 190 -2.25 0.08 13.57
C LEU A 190 -2.44 -1.40 13.27
N LEU A 191 -3.69 -1.85 13.08
CA LEU A 191 -3.99 -3.24 12.71
C LEU A 191 -3.23 -3.65 11.45
N GLN A 192 -3.25 -2.81 10.43
CA GLN A 192 -2.53 -3.03 9.18
C GLN A 192 -1.02 -3.19 9.40
N PHE A 193 -0.41 -2.32 10.23
CA PHE A 193 1.01 -2.41 10.55
C PHE A 193 1.34 -3.68 11.32
N VAL A 194 0.53 -4.02 12.33
CA VAL A 194 0.69 -5.26 13.11
C VAL A 194 0.58 -6.49 12.20
N VAL A 195 -0.41 -6.53 11.31
CA VAL A 195 -0.56 -7.62 10.33
C VAL A 195 0.65 -7.71 9.41
N ALA A 196 1.20 -6.58 8.95
CA ALA A 196 2.42 -6.57 8.13
C ALA A 196 3.61 -7.19 8.88
N VAL A 197 3.81 -6.81 10.15
CA VAL A 197 4.87 -7.38 10.99
C VAL A 197 4.67 -8.89 11.22
N VAL A 198 3.42 -9.31 11.49
CA VAL A 198 3.08 -10.73 11.68
C VAL A 198 3.31 -11.53 10.40
N VAL A 199 2.88 -11.03 9.25
CA VAL A 199 3.07 -11.68 7.94
C VAL A 199 4.56 -11.82 7.62
N ILE A 200 5.35 -10.74 7.79
CA ILE A 200 6.80 -10.76 7.55
C ILE A 200 7.51 -11.69 8.54
N GLY A 201 7.12 -11.66 9.81
CA GLY A 201 7.63 -12.58 10.82
C GLY A 201 7.30 -14.06 10.52
N ALA A 202 6.07 -14.32 10.08
CA ALA A 202 5.65 -15.67 9.65
C ALA A 202 6.46 -16.15 8.43
N LEU A 203 6.69 -15.27 7.45
CA LEU A 203 7.56 -15.57 6.30
C LEU A 203 8.99 -15.89 6.75
N GLN A 204 9.54 -15.10 7.65
CA GLN A 204 10.88 -15.33 8.20
C GLN A 204 10.97 -16.71 8.86
N VAL A 205 9.99 -17.07 9.70
CA VAL A 205 9.92 -18.40 10.34
C VAL A 205 9.78 -19.50 9.28
N LEU A 206 8.89 -19.31 8.30
CA LEU A 206 8.68 -20.27 7.21
C LEU A 206 9.99 -20.50 6.44
N PHE A 207 10.69 -19.43 6.06
CA PHE A 207 11.94 -19.55 5.30
C PHE A 207 13.06 -20.24 6.06
N TYR A 208 13.21 -19.96 7.37
CA TYR A 208 14.37 -20.46 8.12
C TYR A 208 14.09 -21.71 8.95
N ARG A 209 12.83 -22.00 9.29
CA ARG A 209 12.47 -23.10 10.20
C ARG A 209 11.75 -24.28 9.54
N THR A 210 11.23 -24.13 8.29
CA THR A 210 10.41 -25.18 7.66
C THR A 210 11.12 -25.91 6.52
N ALA A 211 10.58 -27.08 6.12
CA ALA A 211 11.04 -27.83 4.96
C ALA A 211 10.81 -27.05 3.65
N PHE A 212 9.68 -26.31 3.54
CA PHE A 212 9.41 -25.45 2.40
C PHE A 212 10.46 -24.37 2.24
N GLY A 213 10.84 -23.69 3.33
CA GLY A 213 11.88 -22.67 3.31
C GLY A 213 13.25 -23.23 2.90
N ARG A 214 13.57 -24.44 3.30
CA ARG A 214 14.80 -25.13 2.83
C ARG A 214 14.77 -25.37 1.33
N ALA A 215 13.62 -25.86 0.80
CA ALA A 215 13.43 -26.07 -0.64
C ALA A 215 13.56 -24.74 -1.41
N PHE A 216 12.92 -23.66 -0.93
CA PHE A 216 13.01 -22.33 -1.54
C PHE A 216 14.46 -21.82 -1.61
N ARG A 217 15.22 -21.94 -0.52
CA ARG A 217 16.64 -21.52 -0.51
C ARG A 217 17.49 -22.38 -1.44
N ALA A 218 17.36 -23.71 -1.36
CA ALA A 218 18.11 -24.63 -2.24
C ALA A 218 17.86 -24.31 -3.72
N THR A 219 16.60 -24.11 -4.12
CA THR A 219 16.24 -23.77 -5.50
C THR A 219 16.70 -22.37 -5.90
N SER A 220 16.72 -21.41 -4.97
CA SER A 220 17.22 -20.04 -5.21
C SER A 220 18.73 -19.98 -5.37
N ASP A 221 19.48 -20.83 -4.63
CA ASP A 221 20.93 -20.86 -4.67
C ASP A 221 21.43 -21.53 -5.97
N ASP A 222 20.97 -22.75 -6.27
CA ASP A 222 21.28 -23.45 -7.51
C ASP A 222 20.11 -24.38 -7.94
N GLN A 223 19.45 -24.01 -9.05
CA GLN A 223 18.32 -24.75 -9.58
C GLN A 223 18.71 -26.14 -10.10
N SER A 224 19.89 -26.29 -10.69
CA SER A 224 20.38 -27.55 -11.27
C SER A 224 20.72 -28.56 -10.17
N VAL A 225 21.46 -28.10 -9.14
CA VAL A 225 21.78 -28.92 -7.97
C VAL A 225 20.52 -29.30 -7.21
N ALA A 226 19.55 -28.40 -7.04
CA ALA A 226 18.26 -28.69 -6.39
C ALA A 226 17.47 -29.81 -7.12
N GLN A 227 17.49 -29.80 -8.45
CA GLN A 227 16.88 -30.88 -9.26
C GLN A 227 17.58 -32.22 -9.09
N LEU A 228 18.92 -32.22 -9.05
CA LEU A 228 19.71 -33.44 -8.80
C LEU A 228 19.42 -34.04 -7.42
N MET A 229 19.06 -33.21 -6.45
CA MET A 229 18.63 -33.59 -5.10
C MET A 229 17.15 -34.02 -5.02
N GLY A 230 16.45 -34.10 -6.18
CA GLY A 230 15.06 -34.53 -6.26
C GLY A 230 14.00 -33.48 -6.05
N LEU A 231 14.35 -32.17 -6.04
CA LEU A 231 13.38 -31.09 -5.93
C LEU A 231 12.77 -30.78 -7.31
N ASP A 232 11.44 -30.70 -7.38
CA ASP A 232 10.75 -30.15 -8.56
C ASP A 232 10.72 -28.62 -8.48
N ASN A 233 11.67 -27.95 -9.12
CA ASN A 233 11.77 -26.50 -9.14
C ASN A 233 10.49 -25.83 -9.62
N ARG A 234 9.77 -26.44 -10.58
CA ARG A 234 8.50 -25.92 -11.11
C ARG A 234 7.41 -25.91 -10.07
N HIS A 235 7.39 -26.91 -9.20
CA HIS A 235 6.47 -26.98 -8.07
C HIS A 235 6.87 -25.99 -6.97
N VAL A 236 8.17 -25.88 -6.65
CA VAL A 236 8.71 -24.93 -5.67
C VAL A 236 8.37 -23.49 -6.07
N PHE A 237 8.56 -23.13 -7.34
CA PHE A 237 8.19 -21.81 -7.85
C PHE A 237 6.69 -21.54 -7.78
N ALA A 238 5.86 -22.55 -8.09
CA ALA A 238 4.41 -22.43 -7.99
C ALA A 238 3.95 -22.20 -6.53
N LEU A 239 4.58 -22.86 -5.56
CA LEU A 239 4.33 -22.62 -4.15
C LEU A 239 4.81 -21.22 -3.69
N ALA A 240 5.94 -20.76 -4.18
CA ALA A 240 6.43 -19.41 -3.88
C ALA A 240 5.48 -18.34 -4.43
N MET A 241 4.97 -18.51 -5.66
CA MET A 241 3.99 -17.60 -6.24
C MET A 241 2.64 -17.65 -5.49
N ALA A 242 2.18 -18.84 -5.10
CA ALA A 242 0.97 -19.01 -4.29
C ALA A 242 1.09 -18.27 -2.96
N LEU A 243 2.21 -18.41 -2.27
CA LEU A 243 2.47 -17.74 -1.00
C LEU A 243 2.58 -16.21 -1.19
N SER A 244 3.24 -15.77 -2.26
CA SER A 244 3.30 -14.33 -2.60
C SER A 244 1.90 -13.76 -2.82
N LEU A 245 1.04 -14.43 -3.60
CA LEU A 245 -0.31 -13.94 -3.83
C LEU A 245 -1.22 -14.09 -2.60
N ALA A 246 -0.94 -15.00 -1.69
CA ALA A 246 -1.59 -15.04 -0.38
C ALA A 246 -1.30 -13.76 0.44
N ILE A 247 -0.06 -13.26 0.39
CA ILE A 247 0.32 -11.98 1.04
C ILE A 247 -0.32 -10.81 0.32
N VAL A 248 -0.30 -10.81 -1.00
CA VAL A 248 -0.97 -9.83 -1.86
C VAL A 248 -2.47 -9.75 -1.56
N ALA A 249 -3.11 -10.88 -1.27
CA ALA A 249 -4.52 -10.93 -0.89
C ALA A 249 -4.78 -10.10 0.39
N VAL A 250 -3.95 -10.28 1.41
CA VAL A 250 -4.06 -9.49 2.64
C VAL A 250 -3.87 -8.00 2.36
N ALA A 251 -2.84 -7.65 1.60
CA ALA A 251 -2.56 -6.27 1.21
C ALA A 251 -3.71 -5.64 0.39
N GLY A 252 -4.31 -6.40 -0.54
CA GLY A 252 -5.46 -5.99 -1.35
C GLY A 252 -6.71 -5.69 -0.53
N VAL A 253 -7.00 -6.50 0.48
CA VAL A 253 -8.12 -6.22 1.41
C VAL A 253 -7.88 -4.93 2.19
N PHE A 254 -6.67 -4.73 2.72
CA PHE A 254 -6.37 -3.50 3.46
C PHE A 254 -6.41 -2.25 2.58
N ILE A 255 -5.97 -2.33 1.31
CA ILE A 255 -6.07 -1.20 0.39
C ILE A 255 -7.53 -0.88 0.08
N ALA A 256 -8.37 -1.91 -0.12
CA ALA A 256 -9.79 -1.75 -0.41
C ALA A 256 -10.57 -1.07 0.72
N VAL A 257 -10.18 -1.30 1.98
CA VAL A 257 -10.78 -0.64 3.14
C VAL A 257 -10.22 0.76 3.36
N ARG A 258 -8.90 0.93 3.18
CA ARG A 258 -8.22 2.17 3.55
C ARG A 258 -8.36 3.29 2.53
N THR A 259 -8.28 2.97 1.24
CA THR A 259 -8.26 3.95 0.15
C THR A 259 -9.27 3.60 -0.92
N ASN A 260 -9.64 4.59 -1.72
CA ASN A 260 -10.33 4.30 -2.96
C ASN A 260 -9.38 3.54 -3.90
N PHE A 261 -9.94 2.61 -4.67
CA PHE A 261 -9.23 1.84 -5.68
C PHE A 261 -10.08 1.73 -6.95
N ASP A 262 -9.42 1.64 -8.06
CA ASP A 262 -9.97 1.45 -9.40
C ASP A 262 -9.10 0.45 -10.17
N PRO A 263 -9.57 -0.08 -11.32
CA PRO A 263 -8.83 -1.08 -12.08
C PRO A 263 -7.44 -0.65 -12.55
N ALA A 264 -7.18 0.66 -12.69
CA ALA A 264 -5.95 1.19 -13.27
C ALA A 264 -4.87 1.55 -12.24
N ILE A 265 -5.17 1.46 -10.92
CA ILE A 265 -4.25 1.87 -9.85
C ILE A 265 -3.07 0.90 -9.64
N GLY A 266 -3.11 -0.30 -10.24
CA GLY A 266 -2.13 -1.38 -10.05
C GLY A 266 -0.68 -0.97 -10.25
N PRO A 267 -0.31 -0.33 -11.38
CA PRO A 267 1.07 0.10 -11.64
C PRO A 267 1.63 1.03 -10.57
N ALA A 268 0.82 1.96 -10.04
CA ALA A 268 1.25 2.84 -8.95
C ALA A 268 1.54 2.04 -7.65
N ARG A 269 0.76 1.00 -7.36
CA ARG A 269 0.99 0.12 -6.19
C ARG A 269 2.23 -0.74 -6.36
N LEU A 270 2.50 -1.17 -7.58
CA LEU A 270 3.73 -1.88 -7.92
C LEU A 270 4.97 -1.04 -7.63
N ILE A 271 4.99 0.24 -8.02
CA ILE A 271 6.12 1.16 -7.80
C ILE A 271 6.44 1.25 -6.30
N PHE A 272 5.45 1.47 -5.42
CA PHE A 272 5.69 1.51 -3.97
C PHE A 272 6.25 0.19 -3.42
N GLY A 273 5.76 -0.95 -3.94
CA GLY A 273 6.30 -2.26 -3.61
C GLY A 273 7.78 -2.39 -4.02
N PHE A 274 8.13 -1.98 -5.23
CA PHE A 274 9.51 -2.00 -5.72
C PHE A 274 10.42 -1.10 -4.92
N GLU A 275 10.03 0.14 -4.67
CA GLU A 275 10.80 1.09 -3.87
C GLU A 275 11.09 0.52 -2.48
N ALA A 276 10.08 0.00 -1.80
CA ALA A 276 10.25 -0.60 -0.49
C ALA A 276 11.18 -1.82 -0.50
N VAL A 277 11.09 -2.71 -1.52
CA VAL A 277 11.99 -3.86 -1.67
C VAL A 277 13.43 -3.43 -1.95
N ILE A 278 13.64 -2.44 -2.82
CA ILE A 278 14.99 -1.99 -3.19
C ILE A 278 15.61 -1.22 -2.03
N ILE A 279 14.89 -0.32 -1.36
CA ILE A 279 15.36 0.34 -0.15
C ILE A 279 15.77 -0.70 0.91
N GLY A 280 14.92 -1.71 1.10
CA GLY A 280 15.14 -2.76 2.08
C GLY A 280 16.30 -3.70 1.74
N GLY A 281 16.55 -3.91 0.45
CA GLY A 281 17.47 -4.91 -0.10
C GLY A 281 16.73 -6.14 -0.62
N LEU A 282 17.01 -6.49 -1.87
CA LEU A 282 16.34 -7.58 -2.58
C LEU A 282 16.52 -8.92 -1.85
N GLY A 283 15.39 -9.59 -1.55
CA GLY A 283 15.36 -10.90 -0.87
C GLY A 283 15.48 -10.85 0.66
N SER A 284 15.54 -9.66 1.28
CA SER A 284 15.54 -9.49 2.73
C SER A 284 14.13 -9.18 3.25
N MET A 285 13.52 -10.09 4.03
CA MET A 285 12.16 -9.90 4.57
C MET A 285 12.09 -8.73 5.56
N TRP A 286 13.02 -8.65 6.51
CA TRP A 286 13.08 -7.54 7.45
C TRP A 286 13.51 -6.23 6.79
N GLY A 287 14.39 -6.33 5.78
CA GLY A 287 14.73 -5.19 4.94
C GLY A 287 13.50 -4.60 4.25
N THR A 288 12.62 -5.44 3.75
CA THR A 288 11.35 -5.02 3.13
C THR A 288 10.47 -4.22 4.09
N LEU A 289 10.38 -4.63 5.37
CA LEU A 289 9.66 -3.85 6.39
C LEU A 289 10.30 -2.49 6.63
N ALA A 290 11.64 -2.47 6.79
CA ALA A 290 12.38 -1.22 6.98
C ALA A 290 12.25 -0.29 5.77
N GLY A 291 12.32 -0.83 4.54
CA GLY A 291 12.12 -0.07 3.30
C GLY A 291 10.72 0.54 3.21
N GLY A 292 9.69 -0.23 3.56
CA GLY A 292 8.32 0.26 3.64
C GLY A 292 8.15 1.39 4.66
N ILE A 293 8.77 1.26 5.85
CA ILE A 293 8.74 2.30 6.89
C ILE A 293 9.44 3.57 6.41
N ILE A 294 10.64 3.45 5.82
CA ILE A 294 11.37 4.60 5.30
C ILE A 294 10.54 5.32 4.23
N LEU A 295 9.96 4.58 3.29
CA LEU A 295 9.11 5.14 2.26
C LEU A 295 7.89 5.86 2.86
N GLY A 296 7.20 5.22 3.82
CA GLY A 296 6.04 5.80 4.48
C GLY A 296 6.36 7.06 5.28
N VAL A 297 7.45 7.06 6.04
CA VAL A 297 7.91 8.23 6.82
C VAL A 297 8.32 9.37 5.90
N SER A 298 9.08 9.08 4.82
CA SER A 298 9.48 10.10 3.85
C SER A 298 8.27 10.75 3.18
N GLN A 299 7.27 9.97 2.81
CA GLN A 299 6.02 10.48 2.25
C GLN A 299 5.24 11.32 3.26
N ALA A 300 5.17 10.91 4.53
CA ALA A 300 4.49 11.67 5.58
C ALA A 300 5.17 13.03 5.84
N ILE A 301 6.51 13.06 5.88
CA ILE A 301 7.29 14.29 6.01
C ILE A 301 7.06 15.20 4.78
N GLY A 302 7.11 14.63 3.57
CA GLY A 302 6.85 15.40 2.34
C GLY A 302 5.46 16.03 2.33
N ALA A 303 4.44 15.28 2.74
CA ALA A 303 3.06 15.75 2.82
C ALA A 303 2.88 16.88 3.86
N GLN A 304 3.64 16.86 4.95
CA GLN A 304 3.61 17.92 5.97
C GLN A 304 4.19 19.24 5.43
N ILE A 305 5.26 19.18 4.68
CA ILE A 305 5.86 20.38 4.07
C ILE A 305 4.94 20.94 2.98
N ASN A 306 4.46 20.07 2.10
CA ASN A 306 3.48 20.41 1.07
C ASN A 306 2.75 19.12 0.64
N PRO A 307 1.40 19.10 0.64
CA PRO A 307 0.62 17.91 0.25
C PRO A 307 1.00 17.37 -1.15
N GLY A 308 1.38 18.22 -2.10
CA GLY A 308 1.85 17.81 -3.42
C GLY A 308 3.22 17.13 -3.43
N TRP A 309 3.99 17.22 -2.36
CA TRP A 309 5.33 16.64 -2.25
C TRP A 309 5.35 15.23 -1.63
N GLN A 310 4.19 14.71 -1.25
CA GLN A 310 4.09 13.38 -0.64
C GLN A 310 4.78 12.30 -1.48
N LEU A 311 4.39 12.15 -2.74
CA LEU A 311 4.97 11.16 -3.64
C LEU A 311 6.43 11.46 -3.98
N LEU A 312 6.72 12.74 -4.25
CA LEU A 312 8.07 13.19 -4.57
C LEU A 312 9.06 12.85 -3.46
N ALA A 313 8.71 13.08 -2.19
CA ALA A 313 9.58 12.77 -1.06
C ALA A 313 9.88 11.27 -0.94
N GLY A 314 8.89 10.41 -1.21
CA GLY A 314 9.09 8.97 -1.27
C GLY A 314 10.07 8.55 -2.36
N HIS A 315 9.87 9.04 -3.58
CA HIS A 315 10.75 8.75 -4.72
C HIS A 315 12.17 9.31 -4.51
N LEU A 316 12.31 10.49 -3.91
CA LEU A 316 13.62 11.06 -3.57
C LEU A 316 14.34 10.23 -2.50
N ALA A 317 13.63 9.77 -1.48
CA ALA A 317 14.22 8.88 -0.47
C ALA A 317 14.70 7.56 -1.09
N PHE A 318 13.90 6.97 -1.99
CA PHE A 318 14.29 5.80 -2.76
C PHE A 318 15.55 6.05 -3.58
N LEU A 319 15.60 7.13 -4.38
CA LEU A 319 16.76 7.48 -5.20
C LEU A 319 18.00 7.75 -4.35
N LEU A 320 17.83 8.41 -3.21
CA LEU A 320 18.93 8.67 -2.28
C LEU A 320 19.52 7.36 -1.74
N VAL A 321 18.68 6.43 -1.30
CA VAL A 321 19.16 5.12 -0.82
C VAL A 321 19.84 4.36 -1.95
N LEU A 322 19.27 4.34 -3.15
CA LEU A 322 19.85 3.66 -4.31
C LEU A 322 21.22 4.24 -4.69
N ALA A 323 21.37 5.57 -4.64
CA ALA A 323 22.64 6.25 -4.95
C ALA A 323 23.72 5.96 -3.91
N LEU A 324 23.35 5.87 -2.61
CA LEU A 324 24.29 5.65 -1.52
C LEU A 324 24.58 4.17 -1.26
N ARG A 325 23.57 3.31 -1.44
CA ARG A 325 23.62 1.85 -1.20
C ARG A 325 22.81 1.10 -2.25
N PRO A 326 23.40 0.80 -3.42
CA PRO A 326 22.67 0.15 -4.53
C PRO A 326 22.18 -1.26 -4.19
N GLU A 327 22.77 -1.93 -3.20
CA GLU A 327 22.32 -3.25 -2.72
C GLU A 327 21.17 -3.17 -1.69
N GLY A 328 20.74 -1.96 -1.34
CA GLY A 328 19.76 -1.70 -0.28
C GLY A 328 20.40 -1.66 1.11
N LEU A 329 19.55 -1.42 2.14
CA LEU A 329 20.02 -1.26 3.53
C LEU A 329 20.37 -2.58 4.21
N PHE A 330 19.70 -3.67 3.84
CA PHE A 330 19.86 -5.01 4.41
C PHE A 330 20.06 -6.05 3.31
N PRO A 331 21.17 -5.99 2.54
CA PRO A 331 21.40 -6.94 1.47
C PRO A 331 21.48 -8.35 2.04
N LYS A 332 20.93 -9.33 1.30
CA LYS A 332 21.12 -10.75 1.64
C LYS A 332 22.62 -11.04 1.54
N VAL A 333 23.20 -11.46 2.65
CA VAL A 333 24.61 -11.85 2.68
C VAL A 333 24.78 -13.00 1.68
N LYS A 334 25.61 -12.80 0.67
CA LYS A 334 26.07 -13.89 -0.21
C LYS A 334 26.94 -14.80 0.65
N GLY A 335 26.38 -15.95 1.06
CA GLY A 335 27.12 -17.02 1.69
C GLY A 335 27.91 -17.80 0.66
#